data_285932aee4581133455941b8b0716b14
#
_entry.id   285932aee4581133455941b8b0716b14
#
_cell.length_a   1.000
_cell.length_b   1.000
_cell.length_c   1.000
_cell.angle_alpha   90.00
_cell.angle_beta   90.00
_cell.angle_gamma   90.00
#
_symmetry.space_group_name_H-M   'P 1'
#
loop_
_entity.id
_entity.type
_entity.pdbx_description
1 polymer ?
#
loop_
_entity_poly.entity_id
_entity_poly.type
_entity_poly.pdbx_seq_one_letter_code
_entity_poly.pdbx_strand_id
1 'polypeptide(L)'
;TKHMLLAAVVGAGLALAGCNKAAEAPKAETDAAATGDVATASGNPTVGGAEMLPTRNIVENASASPIHKQLVAAVKQAGLVETLSGPGPFTVFAPTDEGFAQIPAVTRDGWMRPAQKDVLAGVLKYHVVPGKLTIADIEAKIAEGKGSATLKTADGQDLTATKSDGAILLTSASGNKALVTQGDVAQSNGVIHVVDAVLLPKM
;
A
#
# COMPACT_ATOMS: atom_id res chain seq x y z
N THR A 1 -3.62 2.86 -58.19
CA THR A 1 -2.98 3.69 -59.23
C THR A 1 -1.93 4.59 -58.57
N LYS A 2 -0.63 4.25 -58.92
CA LYS A 2 0.49 5.17 -59.27
C LYS A 2 1.01 6.07 -58.13
N HIS A 3 2.20 6.17 -57.86
CA HIS A 3 3.60 6.05 -58.30
C HIS A 3 4.45 6.64 -57.17
N MET A 4 5.50 5.99 -56.66
CA MET A 4 6.90 6.06 -57.15
C MET A 4 7.62 7.40 -56.89
N LEU A 5 8.70 7.38 -56.10
CA LEU A 5 10.08 7.83 -56.33
C LEU A 5 10.73 8.08 -54.95
N LEU A 6 11.63 7.32 -54.45
CA LEU A 6 13.09 7.15 -54.69
C LEU A 6 13.90 8.44 -54.67
N ALA A 7 14.70 8.66 -53.62
CA ALA A 7 16.01 9.31 -53.74
C ALA A 7 16.88 8.96 -52.49
N ALA A 8 17.94 8.23 -52.74
CA ALA A 8 19.08 8.02 -51.85
C ALA A 8 20.06 9.18 -51.97
N VAL A 9 20.66 9.58 -50.85
CA VAL A 9 21.94 10.31 -50.90
C VAL A 9 22.83 9.76 -49.78
N VAL A 10 23.94 9.22 -50.23
CA VAL A 10 25.11 8.77 -49.50
C VAL A 10 25.96 9.99 -49.12
N GLY A 11 26.50 10.00 -47.92
CA GLY A 11 27.49 11.00 -47.51
C GLY A 11 28.34 10.43 -46.38
N ALA A 12 29.48 9.88 -46.73
CA ALA A 12 30.53 9.45 -45.80
C ALA A 12 31.34 10.67 -45.32
N GLY A 13 31.72 10.67 -44.06
CA GLY A 13 32.63 11.65 -43.49
C GLY A 13 33.27 11.15 -42.19
N LEU A 14 34.56 10.91 -42.28
CA LEU A 14 35.47 10.25 -41.36
C LEU A 14 36.05 11.18 -40.30
N ALA A 15 36.36 10.63 -39.10
CA ALA A 15 37.43 10.93 -38.13
C ALA A 15 37.36 12.22 -37.26
N LEU A 16 37.54 12.13 -35.99
CA LEU A 16 38.77 12.06 -35.22
C LEU A 16 38.51 12.12 -33.69
N ALA A 17 39.32 11.40 -33.00
CA ALA A 17 39.50 11.27 -31.59
C ALA A 17 39.54 12.55 -30.77
N GLY A 18 39.11 12.44 -29.50
CA GLY A 18 39.35 13.42 -28.46
C GLY A 18 38.93 12.90 -27.11
N CYS A 19 39.85 12.27 -26.38
CA CYS A 19 39.72 12.05 -24.96
C CYS A 19 39.68 13.39 -24.24
N ASN A 20 38.73 13.62 -23.35
CA ASN A 20 39.07 14.25 -22.07
C ASN A 20 38.06 13.96 -20.97
N LYS A 21 38.60 13.67 -19.87
CA LYS A 21 38.34 13.40 -18.48
C LYS A 21 37.59 14.56 -17.81
N ALA A 22 36.84 14.15 -16.80
CA ALA A 22 36.44 14.84 -15.58
C ALA A 22 34.95 15.13 -15.41
N ALA A 23 34.44 14.40 -14.46
CA ALA A 23 33.57 14.80 -13.34
C ALA A 23 32.82 16.12 -13.45
N GLU A 24 31.50 16.02 -13.41
CA GLU A 24 30.68 16.88 -12.55
C GLU A 24 29.23 16.37 -12.56
N ALA A 25 28.67 16.23 -11.39
CA ALA A 25 27.28 15.90 -11.18
C ALA A 25 26.41 17.13 -11.46
N PRO A 26 25.22 16.98 -12.00
CA PRO A 26 24.19 17.95 -11.79
C PRO A 26 23.04 17.41 -10.93
N LYS A 27 22.84 18.20 -9.93
CA LYS A 27 21.64 18.49 -9.13
C LYS A 27 20.33 17.93 -9.66
N ALA A 28 19.60 17.44 -8.66
CA ALA A 28 18.17 17.24 -8.65
C ALA A 28 17.41 18.45 -9.22
N GLU A 29 16.49 18.17 -10.08
CA GLU A 29 15.29 18.98 -10.23
C GLU A 29 14.08 18.07 -10.20
N THR A 30 13.31 18.37 -9.20
CA THR A 30 11.96 17.95 -8.88
C THR A 30 11.04 18.18 -10.07
N ASP A 31 10.35 17.16 -10.51
CA ASP A 31 9.04 17.40 -11.10
C ASP A 31 8.08 16.28 -10.70
N ALA A 32 7.08 16.70 -9.96
CA ALA A 32 5.99 15.88 -9.52
C ALA A 32 4.98 15.75 -10.66
N ALA A 33 4.82 14.56 -11.16
CA ALA A 33 3.64 14.21 -11.93
C ALA A 33 3.18 12.82 -11.51
N ALA A 34 2.12 12.82 -10.73
CA ALA A 34 1.34 11.63 -10.42
C ALA A 34 0.73 11.09 -11.72
N THR A 35 1.23 9.96 -12.16
CA THR A 35 0.52 9.11 -13.11
C THR A 35 0.55 7.71 -12.54
N GLY A 36 -0.64 7.19 -12.27
CA GLY A 36 -0.83 5.84 -11.80
C GLY A 36 -0.17 4.84 -12.72
N ASP A 37 0.86 4.21 -12.23
CA ASP A 37 1.54 3.14 -12.91
C ASP A 37 0.97 1.81 -12.43
N VAL A 38 0.29 1.16 -13.35
CA VAL A 38 -0.19 -0.21 -13.19
C VAL A 38 1.06 -1.08 -13.28
N ALA A 39 1.62 -1.48 -12.14
CA ALA A 39 2.82 -2.29 -12.06
C ALA A 39 2.60 -3.65 -12.71
N THR A 40 3.14 -3.81 -13.90
CA THR A 40 3.40 -5.10 -14.53
C THR A 40 4.59 -5.78 -13.87
N ALA A 41 4.37 -7.01 -13.47
CA ALA A 41 5.25 -7.97 -12.83
C ALA A 41 6.73 -7.91 -13.26
N SER A 42 7.59 -7.60 -12.35
CA SER A 42 8.99 -8.06 -12.12
C SER A 42 9.80 -7.08 -11.24
N GLY A 43 9.19 -6.16 -10.57
CA GLY A 43 9.82 -5.30 -9.57
C GLY A 43 9.05 -5.36 -8.25
N ASN A 44 9.72 -5.17 -7.14
CA ASN A 44 9.05 -5.03 -5.86
C ASN A 44 8.03 -3.87 -5.94
N PRO A 45 6.80 -4.06 -5.45
CA PRO A 45 5.81 -2.99 -5.48
C PRO A 45 6.30 -1.79 -4.66
N THR A 46 6.10 -0.60 -5.20
CA THR A 46 6.39 0.64 -4.48
C THR A 46 5.12 1.16 -3.81
N VAL A 47 5.22 1.58 -2.57
CA VAL A 47 4.12 2.18 -1.81
C VAL A 47 4.54 3.55 -1.31
N GLY A 48 3.88 4.59 -1.81
CA GLY A 48 4.25 5.97 -1.50
C GLY A 48 5.66 6.35 -1.96
N GLY A 49 6.18 5.71 -3.01
CA GLY A 49 7.55 5.92 -3.50
C GLY A 49 8.63 5.11 -2.78
N ALA A 50 8.27 4.32 -1.78
CA ALA A 50 9.20 3.39 -1.12
C ALA A 50 9.05 1.98 -1.67
N GLU A 51 10.15 1.34 -1.99
CA GLU A 51 10.17 -0.05 -2.46
C GLU A 51 9.85 -1.01 -1.31
N MET A 52 8.86 -1.89 -1.51
CA MET A 52 8.45 -2.90 -0.55
C MET A 52 9.16 -4.21 -0.85
N LEU A 53 10.06 -4.60 0.03
CA LEU A 53 10.85 -5.80 -0.15
C LEU A 53 10.10 -7.02 0.40
N PRO A 54 9.88 -8.08 -0.40
CA PRO A 54 9.20 -9.29 0.08
C PRO A 54 10.02 -10.08 1.11
N THR A 55 11.29 -9.74 1.27
CA THR A 55 12.18 -10.30 2.29
C THR A 55 12.05 -9.64 3.66
N ARG A 56 11.42 -8.47 3.73
CA ARG A 56 11.16 -7.74 4.97
C ARG A 56 9.79 -8.07 5.51
N ASN A 57 9.62 -7.92 6.81
CA ASN A 57 8.31 -8.08 7.44
C ASN A 57 7.43 -6.82 7.27
N ILE A 58 6.16 -6.97 7.61
CA ILE A 58 5.13 -5.92 7.48
C ILE A 58 5.56 -4.61 8.16
N VAL A 59 6.12 -4.69 9.39
CA VAL A 59 6.49 -3.51 10.17
C VAL A 59 7.72 -2.80 9.58
N GLU A 60 8.69 -3.56 9.09
CA GLU A 60 9.90 -3.01 8.45
C GLU A 60 9.57 -2.26 7.16
N ASN A 61 8.74 -2.84 6.31
CA ASN A 61 8.31 -2.20 5.07
C ASN A 61 7.40 -1.00 5.34
N ALA A 62 6.43 -1.12 6.26
CA ALA A 62 5.60 0.02 6.65
C ALA A 62 6.45 1.18 7.21
N SER A 63 7.51 0.88 7.96
CA SER A 63 8.43 1.89 8.50
C SER A 63 9.26 2.59 7.42
N ALA A 64 9.53 1.92 6.31
CA ALA A 64 10.20 2.50 5.15
C ALA A 64 9.28 3.36 4.29
N SER A 65 7.96 3.16 4.40
CA SER A 65 6.98 3.90 3.62
C SER A 65 6.77 5.33 4.15
N PRO A 66 6.88 6.36 3.30
CA PRO A 66 6.68 7.74 3.72
C PRO A 66 5.21 8.09 4.02
N ILE A 67 4.26 7.29 3.53
CA ILE A 67 2.82 7.51 3.67
C ILE A 67 2.14 6.70 4.80
N HIS A 68 2.91 5.96 5.60
CA HIS A 68 2.41 5.14 6.72
C HIS A 68 3.04 5.51 8.06
N LYS A 69 3.52 6.75 8.21
CA LYS A 69 4.20 7.22 9.44
C LYS A 69 3.29 7.16 10.66
N GLN A 70 2.03 7.57 10.51
CA GLN A 70 1.05 7.53 11.59
C GLN A 70 0.68 6.11 11.97
N LEU A 71 0.52 5.21 10.99
CA LEU A 71 0.29 3.79 11.24
C LEU A 71 1.42 3.17 12.07
N VAL A 72 2.67 3.43 11.67
CA VAL A 72 3.86 2.91 12.38
C VAL A 72 3.94 3.47 13.80
N ALA A 73 3.66 4.76 13.99
CA ALA A 73 3.60 5.37 15.30
C ALA A 73 2.52 4.72 16.18
N ALA A 74 1.33 4.49 15.62
CA ALA A 74 0.22 3.82 16.28
C ALA A 74 0.56 2.38 16.68
N VAL A 75 1.19 1.61 15.78
CA VAL A 75 1.62 0.22 16.04
C VAL A 75 2.65 0.16 17.19
N LYS A 76 3.61 1.10 17.20
CA LYS A 76 4.59 1.22 18.29
C LYS A 76 3.93 1.59 19.62
N GLN A 77 3.01 2.56 19.59
CA GLN A 77 2.27 3.00 20.78
C GLN A 77 1.39 1.90 21.35
N ALA A 78 0.73 1.12 20.50
CA ALA A 78 -0.09 -0.02 20.90
C ALA A 78 0.73 -1.23 21.39
N GLY A 79 2.05 -1.25 21.13
CA GLY A 79 2.92 -2.38 21.45
C GLY A 79 2.69 -3.61 20.58
N LEU A 80 2.16 -3.43 19.36
CA LEU A 80 1.84 -4.52 18.44
C LEU A 80 2.97 -4.84 17.45
N VAL A 81 4.12 -4.18 17.58
CA VAL A 81 5.30 -4.40 16.73
C VAL A 81 5.69 -5.88 16.70
N GLU A 82 5.84 -6.50 17.86
CA GLU A 82 6.21 -7.91 17.98
C GLU A 82 5.15 -8.84 17.37
N THR A 83 3.88 -8.54 17.59
CA THR A 83 2.75 -9.32 17.05
C THR A 83 2.75 -9.27 15.52
N LEU A 84 2.94 -8.10 14.92
CA LEU A 84 2.95 -7.91 13.47
C LEU A 84 4.29 -8.29 12.81
N SER A 85 5.34 -8.45 13.59
CA SER A 85 6.64 -8.99 13.15
C SER A 85 6.73 -10.50 13.33
N GLY A 86 5.76 -11.11 14.00
CA GLY A 86 5.71 -12.54 14.27
C GLY A 86 5.52 -13.40 13.03
N PRO A 87 5.60 -14.73 13.19
CA PRO A 87 5.38 -15.66 12.08
C PRO A 87 3.91 -15.60 11.65
N GLY A 88 3.71 -15.07 10.40
CA GLY A 88 2.38 -14.99 9.80
C GLY A 88 1.81 -16.36 9.42
N PRO A 89 0.94 -16.44 8.44
CA PRO A 89 0.61 -15.33 7.52
C PRO A 89 -0.43 -14.34 8.06
N PHE A 90 -0.21 -13.06 7.77
CA PHE A 90 -1.15 -11.98 8.09
C PHE A 90 -1.52 -11.20 6.85
N THR A 91 -2.76 -10.71 6.81
CA THR A 91 -3.19 -9.69 5.85
C THR A 91 -3.43 -8.40 6.61
N VAL A 92 -2.75 -7.33 6.24
CA VAL A 92 -2.86 -6.03 6.91
C VAL A 92 -3.44 -5.01 5.95
N PHE A 93 -4.55 -4.40 6.33
CA PHE A 93 -5.11 -3.24 5.66
C PHE A 93 -4.46 -1.99 6.23
N ALA A 94 -3.49 -1.44 5.51
CA ALA A 94 -2.68 -0.32 5.96
C ALA A 94 -3.28 1.01 5.51
N PRO A 95 -3.89 1.80 6.40
CA PRO A 95 -4.38 3.12 6.06
C PRO A 95 -3.22 4.10 5.85
N THR A 96 -3.36 4.97 4.87
CA THR A 96 -2.41 6.04 4.61
C THR A 96 -2.49 7.14 5.67
N ASP A 97 -1.48 7.99 5.73
CA ASP A 97 -1.49 9.18 6.61
C ASP A 97 -2.67 10.11 6.28
N GLU A 98 -3.10 10.15 5.01
CA GLU A 98 -4.31 10.86 4.58
C GLU A 98 -5.58 10.22 5.15
N GLY A 99 -5.63 8.88 5.18
CA GLY A 99 -6.72 8.13 5.83
C GLY A 99 -6.82 8.44 7.32
N PHE A 100 -5.69 8.56 8.00
CA PHE A 100 -5.65 9.01 9.40
C PHE A 100 -6.10 10.46 9.55
N ALA A 101 -5.80 11.34 8.60
CA ALA A 101 -6.22 12.74 8.64
C ALA A 101 -7.74 12.93 8.55
N GLN A 102 -8.48 11.96 8.00
CA GLN A 102 -9.94 11.96 7.97
C GLN A 102 -10.56 11.77 9.37
N ILE A 103 -9.80 11.22 10.32
CA ILE A 103 -10.25 11.09 11.69
C ILE A 103 -10.10 12.44 12.39
N PRO A 104 -11.13 12.91 13.15
CA PRO A 104 -11.01 14.12 13.93
C PRO A 104 -9.76 14.11 14.82
N ALA A 105 -9.01 15.21 14.82
CA ALA A 105 -7.75 15.32 15.55
C ALA A 105 -7.89 14.93 17.03
N VAL A 106 -8.98 15.33 17.66
CA VAL A 106 -9.30 15.02 19.07
C VAL A 106 -9.37 13.50 19.31
N THR A 107 -9.97 12.76 18.38
CA THR A 107 -10.09 11.31 18.46
C THR A 107 -8.74 10.63 18.23
N ARG A 108 -8.02 11.07 17.20
CA ARG A 108 -6.69 10.55 16.86
C ARG A 108 -5.69 10.80 17.99
N ASP A 109 -5.64 12.04 18.51
CA ASP A 109 -4.78 12.39 19.62
C ASP A 109 -5.19 11.68 20.92
N GLY A 110 -6.49 11.41 21.06
CA GLY A 110 -7.02 10.57 22.13
C GLY A 110 -6.43 9.17 22.12
N TRP A 111 -6.42 8.51 20.97
CA TRP A 111 -5.89 7.15 20.82
C TRP A 111 -4.38 7.06 21.04
N MET A 112 -3.63 8.12 20.76
CA MET A 112 -2.20 8.17 21.00
C MET A 112 -1.83 8.36 22.48
N ARG A 113 -2.81 8.57 23.36
CA ARG A 113 -2.57 8.65 24.82
C ARG A 113 -2.33 7.25 25.40
N PRO A 114 -1.40 7.12 26.35
CA PRO A 114 -1.13 5.83 27.01
C PRO A 114 -2.37 5.18 27.63
N ALA A 115 -3.32 5.99 28.14
CA ALA A 115 -4.58 5.53 28.72
C ALA A 115 -5.53 4.89 27.68
N GLN A 116 -5.33 5.11 26.38
CA GLN A 116 -6.16 4.58 25.30
C GLN A 116 -5.43 3.51 24.48
N LYS A 117 -4.33 2.98 25.01
CA LYS A 117 -3.52 1.96 24.34
C LYS A 117 -4.34 0.75 23.88
N ASP A 118 -5.25 0.29 24.72
CA ASP A 118 -6.09 -0.88 24.42
C ASP A 118 -7.09 -0.60 23.30
N VAL A 119 -7.67 0.62 23.28
CA VAL A 119 -8.54 1.06 22.19
C VAL A 119 -7.77 1.15 20.87
N LEU A 120 -6.58 1.72 20.89
CA LEU A 120 -5.70 1.78 19.73
C LEU A 120 -5.30 0.38 19.25
N ALA A 121 -4.98 -0.52 20.18
CA ALA A 121 -4.68 -1.91 19.88
C ALA A 121 -5.88 -2.63 19.24
N GLY A 122 -7.10 -2.38 19.71
CA GLY A 122 -8.33 -2.89 19.09
C GLY A 122 -8.51 -2.41 17.67
N VAL A 123 -8.37 -1.09 17.44
CA VAL A 123 -8.44 -0.51 16.09
C VAL A 123 -7.39 -1.12 15.17
N LEU A 124 -6.15 -1.27 15.61
CA LEU A 124 -5.09 -1.86 14.80
C LEU A 124 -5.32 -3.35 14.52
N LYS A 125 -5.77 -4.13 15.51
CA LYS A 125 -6.15 -5.54 15.31
C LYS A 125 -7.31 -5.70 14.35
N TYR A 126 -8.21 -4.72 14.30
CA TYR A 126 -9.31 -4.70 13.35
C TYR A 126 -8.83 -4.54 11.89
N HIS A 127 -7.66 -3.91 11.67
CA HIS A 127 -7.03 -3.82 10.35
C HIS A 127 -6.21 -5.08 9.97
N VAL A 128 -6.11 -6.05 10.85
CA VAL A 128 -5.37 -7.29 10.63
C VAL A 128 -6.33 -8.44 10.49
N VAL A 129 -6.17 -9.20 9.42
CA VAL A 129 -6.90 -10.46 9.21
C VAL A 129 -5.89 -11.60 9.28
N PRO A 130 -6.11 -12.61 10.13
CA PRO A 130 -5.25 -13.79 10.15
C PRO A 130 -5.39 -14.57 8.83
N GLY A 131 -4.26 -14.98 8.27
CA GLY A 131 -4.20 -15.63 6.98
C GLY A 131 -3.67 -14.70 5.87
N LYS A 132 -3.18 -15.31 4.79
CA LYS A 132 -2.77 -14.60 3.59
C LYS A 132 -3.97 -14.51 2.65
N LEU A 133 -4.45 -13.30 2.42
CA LEU A 133 -5.52 -13.00 1.48
C LEU A 133 -4.97 -12.05 0.41
N THR A 134 -4.92 -12.51 -0.82
CA THR A 134 -4.64 -11.67 -1.99
C THR A 134 -5.92 -10.95 -2.45
N ILE A 135 -5.77 -9.96 -3.31
CA ILE A 135 -6.93 -9.31 -3.95
C ILE A 135 -7.81 -10.37 -4.64
N ALA A 136 -7.19 -11.32 -5.35
CA ALA A 136 -7.91 -12.41 -6.01
C ALA A 136 -8.68 -13.30 -5.03
N ASP A 137 -8.11 -13.61 -3.87
CA ASP A 137 -8.79 -14.38 -2.82
C ASP A 137 -9.99 -13.61 -2.24
N ILE A 138 -9.84 -12.31 -2.03
CA ILE A 138 -10.92 -11.45 -1.54
C ILE A 138 -12.04 -11.36 -2.59
N GLU A 139 -11.69 -11.17 -3.87
CA GLU A 139 -12.66 -11.14 -4.97
C GLU A 139 -13.39 -12.48 -5.13
N ALA A 140 -12.70 -13.62 -5.01
CA ALA A 140 -13.33 -14.94 -5.04
C ALA A 140 -14.36 -15.08 -3.90
N LYS A 141 -13.99 -14.68 -2.67
CA LYS A 141 -14.91 -14.67 -1.54
C LYS A 141 -16.10 -13.74 -1.73
N ILE A 142 -15.90 -12.58 -2.37
CA ILE A 142 -16.99 -11.65 -2.72
C ILE A 142 -17.94 -12.30 -3.73
N ALA A 143 -17.41 -13.02 -4.73
CA ALA A 143 -18.23 -13.74 -5.71
C ALA A 143 -19.02 -14.89 -5.07
N GLU A 144 -18.40 -15.68 -4.20
CA GLU A 144 -19.06 -16.74 -3.42
C GLU A 144 -20.16 -16.18 -2.51
N GLY A 145 -19.90 -15.02 -1.90
CA GLY A 145 -20.82 -14.32 -1.00
C GLY A 145 -21.87 -13.44 -1.73
N LYS A 146 -22.09 -13.66 -3.05
CA LYS A 146 -23.08 -12.94 -3.85
C LYS A 146 -22.91 -11.41 -3.84
N GLY A 147 -21.67 -10.94 -3.89
CA GLY A 147 -21.32 -9.54 -3.96
C GLY A 147 -20.75 -8.94 -2.68
N SER A 148 -20.65 -9.73 -1.61
CA SER A 148 -19.97 -9.33 -0.37
C SER A 148 -19.23 -10.48 0.27
N ALA A 149 -18.08 -10.20 0.87
CA ALA A 149 -17.31 -11.17 1.67
C ALA A 149 -17.19 -10.69 3.09
N THR A 150 -17.35 -11.59 4.05
CA THR A 150 -17.07 -11.30 5.45
C THR A 150 -15.69 -11.83 5.81
N LEU A 151 -14.82 -10.95 6.26
CA LEU A 151 -13.48 -11.26 6.72
C LEU A 151 -13.43 -11.13 8.23
N LYS A 152 -12.96 -12.18 8.92
CA LYS A 152 -12.73 -12.14 10.36
C LYS A 152 -11.43 -11.43 10.67
N THR A 153 -11.49 -10.37 11.44
CA THR A 153 -10.32 -9.63 11.88
C THR A 153 -9.67 -10.23 13.12
N ALA A 154 -8.43 -9.86 13.40
CA ALA A 154 -7.73 -10.29 14.62
C ALA A 154 -8.34 -9.72 15.92
N ASP A 155 -9.18 -8.70 15.79
CA ASP A 155 -10.01 -8.19 16.89
C ASP A 155 -11.24 -9.06 17.17
N GLY A 156 -11.57 -10.01 16.27
CA GLY A 156 -12.72 -10.90 16.39
C GLY A 156 -14.01 -10.38 15.76
N GLN A 157 -14.01 -9.14 15.28
CA GLN A 157 -15.14 -8.53 14.59
C GLN A 157 -15.11 -8.84 13.11
N ASP A 158 -16.22 -8.60 12.43
CA ASP A 158 -16.37 -8.83 11.01
C ASP A 158 -16.05 -7.55 10.22
N LEU A 159 -15.29 -7.72 9.14
CA LEU A 159 -15.02 -6.72 8.14
C LEU A 159 -15.67 -7.17 6.83
N THR A 160 -16.53 -6.34 6.26
CA THR A 160 -17.22 -6.66 5.00
C THR A 160 -16.45 -6.09 3.83
N ALA A 161 -16.08 -6.94 2.88
CA ALA A 161 -15.49 -6.54 1.60
C ALA A 161 -16.54 -6.64 0.49
N THR A 162 -16.63 -5.62 -0.34
CA THR A 162 -17.50 -5.58 -1.53
C THR A 162 -16.69 -5.08 -2.72
N LYS A 163 -17.16 -5.38 -3.93
CA LYS A 163 -16.55 -4.83 -5.14
C LYS A 163 -17.29 -3.57 -5.57
N SER A 164 -16.59 -2.47 -5.73
CA SER A 164 -17.12 -1.20 -6.23
C SER A 164 -16.19 -0.64 -7.29
N ASP A 165 -16.71 -0.38 -8.48
CA ASP A 165 -15.99 0.24 -9.60
C ASP A 165 -14.64 -0.43 -9.96
N GLY A 166 -14.56 -1.75 -9.78
CA GLY A 166 -13.34 -2.51 -10.05
C GLY A 166 -12.33 -2.55 -8.91
N ALA A 167 -12.60 -1.86 -7.81
CA ALA A 167 -11.78 -1.87 -6.60
C ALA A 167 -12.52 -2.58 -5.44
N ILE A 168 -11.77 -2.96 -4.41
CA ILE A 168 -12.34 -3.54 -3.20
C ILE A 168 -12.68 -2.43 -2.23
N LEU A 169 -13.95 -2.35 -1.86
CA LEU A 169 -14.46 -1.46 -0.82
C LEU A 169 -14.65 -2.27 0.47
N LEU A 170 -13.97 -1.87 1.51
CA LEU A 170 -14.08 -2.43 2.85
C LEU A 170 -15.09 -1.61 3.65
N THR A 171 -15.99 -2.28 4.33
CA THR A 171 -16.97 -1.64 5.24
C THR A 171 -16.80 -2.23 6.62
N SER A 172 -16.54 -1.38 7.59
CA SER A 172 -16.37 -1.78 8.98
C SER A 172 -17.70 -2.04 9.68
N ALA A 173 -17.64 -2.72 10.82
CA ALA A 173 -18.81 -2.97 11.67
C ALA A 173 -19.46 -1.68 12.20
N SER A 174 -18.73 -0.58 12.26
CA SER A 174 -19.25 0.76 12.61
C SER A 174 -19.82 1.53 11.41
N GLY A 175 -19.73 0.97 10.19
CA GLY A 175 -20.22 1.60 8.96
C GLY A 175 -19.20 2.47 8.22
N ASN A 176 -17.98 2.60 8.73
CA ASN A 176 -16.90 3.28 8.01
C ASN A 176 -16.49 2.50 6.78
N LYS A 177 -16.15 3.21 5.72
CA LYS A 177 -15.73 2.63 4.45
C LYS A 177 -14.30 3.01 4.14
N ALA A 178 -13.56 2.07 3.56
CA ALA A 178 -12.21 2.30 3.06
C ALA A 178 -12.04 1.59 1.72
N LEU A 179 -11.44 2.27 0.76
CA LEU A 179 -11.15 1.72 -0.56
C LEU A 179 -9.73 1.16 -0.55
N VAL A 180 -9.55 -0.03 -1.11
CA VAL A 180 -8.22 -0.58 -1.36
C VAL A 180 -7.64 0.13 -2.59
N THR A 181 -6.63 0.95 -2.36
CA THR A 181 -5.96 1.73 -3.41
C THR A 181 -4.80 0.97 -4.05
N GLN A 182 -4.13 0.12 -3.27
CA GLN A 182 -3.07 -0.76 -3.75
C GLN A 182 -3.11 -2.07 -2.96
N GLY A 183 -3.10 -3.19 -3.68
CA GLY A 183 -3.14 -4.51 -3.06
C GLY A 183 -1.92 -5.36 -3.39
N ASP A 184 -1.92 -6.58 -2.82
CA ASP A 184 -0.95 -7.63 -3.09
C ASP A 184 0.52 -7.25 -2.85
N VAL A 185 0.76 -6.34 -1.89
CA VAL A 185 2.11 -5.99 -1.45
C VAL A 185 2.65 -7.13 -0.57
N ALA A 186 3.37 -8.07 -1.19
CA ALA A 186 3.89 -9.24 -0.52
C ALA A 186 5.00 -8.89 0.48
N GLN A 187 4.95 -9.54 1.64
CA GLN A 187 5.89 -9.43 2.73
C GLN A 187 6.38 -10.82 3.16
N SER A 188 7.46 -10.89 3.94
CA SER A 188 7.98 -12.17 4.43
C SER A 188 6.98 -12.91 5.35
N ASN A 189 6.15 -12.18 6.06
CA ASN A 189 5.17 -12.72 7.01
C ASN A 189 3.71 -12.40 6.67
N GLY A 190 3.41 -11.95 5.43
CA GLY A 190 2.04 -11.69 5.01
C GLY A 190 1.89 -10.84 3.76
N VAL A 191 0.76 -10.15 3.67
CA VAL A 191 0.42 -9.23 2.58
C VAL A 191 -0.12 -7.93 3.16
N ILE A 192 0.26 -6.81 2.56
CA ILE A 192 -0.30 -5.50 2.86
C ILE A 192 -1.23 -5.08 1.72
N HIS A 193 -2.39 -4.55 2.09
CA HIS A 193 -3.29 -3.82 1.20
C HIS A 193 -3.40 -2.39 1.70
N VAL A 194 -3.04 -1.44 0.87
CA VAL A 194 -3.12 -0.01 1.20
C VAL A 194 -4.55 0.46 1.05
N VAL A 195 -5.05 1.14 2.06
CA VAL A 195 -6.41 1.69 2.08
C VAL A 195 -6.40 3.20 2.32
N ASP A 196 -7.39 3.89 1.78
CA ASP A 196 -7.51 5.35 1.83
C ASP A 196 -8.16 5.89 3.12
N ALA A 197 -8.70 5.02 3.96
CA ALA A 197 -9.35 5.41 5.21
C ALA A 197 -9.08 4.40 6.33
N VAL A 198 -9.22 4.86 7.58
CA VAL A 198 -9.13 4.01 8.76
C VAL A 198 -10.46 3.32 9.03
N LEU A 199 -10.41 2.02 9.23
CA LEU A 199 -11.56 1.20 9.58
C LEU A 199 -11.75 1.20 11.10
N LEU A 200 -12.91 1.60 11.56
CA LEU A 200 -13.22 1.65 12.98
C LEU A 200 -14.00 0.41 13.39
N PRO A 201 -13.57 -0.30 14.44
CA PRO A 201 -14.38 -1.36 15.02
C PRO A 201 -15.65 -0.79 15.69
N LYS A 202 -16.60 -1.62 15.95
CA LYS A 202 -17.73 -1.27 16.80
C LYS A 202 -17.24 -1.29 18.25
N MET A 203 -17.25 -0.13 18.87
CA MET A 203 -16.94 0.03 20.29
C MET A 203 -18.19 -0.13 21.15
#